data_b45584cbf667fb92294108e2dc377216
#
_entry.id   b45584cbf667fb92294108e2dc377216
#
_cell.length_a   1.000
_cell.length_b   1.000
_cell.length_c   1.000
_cell.angle_alpha   90.00
_cell.angle_beta   90.00
_cell.angle_gamma   90.00
#
_symmetry.space_group_name_H-M   'P 1'
#
loop_
_entity.id
_entity.type
_entity.pdbx_description
1 polymer ?
#
loop_
_entity_poly.entity_id
_entity_poly.type
_entity_poly.pdbx_seq_one_letter_code
_entity_poly.pdbx_strand_id
1 'polypeptide(L)'
;EIKQQWPELLKNWHEKPEEVLMPEGESIKEVSERSVKAWEEICLAQKNKDLTLLVAHDAVNKTLICNLLGIDFSNIWMIKQGNGGITVIDLFKDPQKDNVISALNITTHLGGILDSTASGAL
;
A
#
# COMPACT_ATOMS: atom_id res chain seq x y z
N GLU A 1 -19.78 -9.86 -11.46
CA GLU A 1 -20.63 -8.65 -11.29
C GLU A 1 -19.90 -7.40 -11.78
N ILE A 2 -18.73 -7.01 -11.20
CA ILE A 2 -17.94 -5.84 -11.66
C ILE A 2 -17.55 -5.95 -13.13
N LYS A 3 -17.04 -7.09 -13.59
CA LYS A 3 -16.69 -7.33 -15.01
C LYS A 3 -17.85 -7.12 -15.99
N GLN A 4 -19.07 -7.28 -15.54
CA GLN A 4 -20.27 -7.12 -16.40
C GLN A 4 -20.76 -5.67 -16.39
N GLN A 5 -20.69 -4.99 -15.27
CA GLN A 5 -21.21 -3.63 -15.11
C GLN A 5 -20.18 -2.57 -15.52
N TRP A 6 -18.89 -2.82 -15.29
CA TRP A 6 -17.81 -1.85 -15.45
C TRP A 6 -16.57 -2.44 -16.14
N PRO A 7 -16.70 -3.06 -17.34
CA PRO A 7 -15.58 -3.74 -17.98
C PRO A 7 -14.41 -2.80 -18.32
N GLU A 8 -14.70 -1.61 -18.84
CA GLU A 8 -13.67 -0.62 -19.20
C GLU A 8 -12.99 -0.04 -17.96
N LEU A 9 -13.75 0.22 -16.89
CA LEU A 9 -13.17 0.70 -15.63
C LEU A 9 -12.22 -0.34 -15.04
N LEU A 10 -12.61 -1.62 -15.04
CA LEU A 10 -11.76 -2.70 -14.55
C LEU A 10 -10.49 -2.85 -15.39
N LYS A 11 -10.60 -2.72 -16.73
CA LYS A 11 -9.45 -2.73 -17.62
C LYS A 11 -8.50 -1.60 -17.31
N ASN A 12 -9.03 -0.37 -17.20
CA ASN A 12 -8.21 0.81 -16.86
C ASN A 12 -7.58 0.69 -15.47
N TRP A 13 -8.31 0.11 -14.50
CA TRP A 13 -7.77 -0.16 -13.17
C TRP A 13 -6.53 -1.06 -13.19
N HIS A 14 -6.46 -2.01 -14.12
CA HIS A 14 -5.28 -2.87 -14.29
C HIS A 14 -4.16 -2.22 -15.12
N GLU A 15 -4.53 -1.45 -16.15
CA GLU A 15 -3.56 -0.92 -17.12
C GLU A 15 -3.03 0.46 -16.73
N LYS A 16 -3.89 1.31 -16.15
CA LYS A 16 -3.63 2.71 -15.82
C LYS A 16 -4.32 3.12 -14.52
N PRO A 17 -3.96 2.49 -13.40
CA PRO A 17 -4.65 2.70 -12.12
C PRO A 17 -4.63 4.17 -11.66
N GLU A 18 -3.62 4.92 -12.04
CA GLU A 18 -3.44 6.34 -11.71
C GLU A 18 -4.48 7.27 -12.38
N GLU A 19 -5.08 6.83 -13.50
CA GLU A 19 -6.09 7.58 -14.23
C GLU A 19 -7.53 7.27 -13.76
N VAL A 20 -7.70 6.24 -12.90
CA VAL A 20 -9.04 5.75 -12.53
C VAL A 20 -9.60 6.48 -11.32
N LEU A 21 -10.84 6.96 -11.48
CA LEU A 21 -11.71 7.38 -10.39
C LEU A 21 -12.81 6.31 -10.19
N MET A 22 -12.88 5.74 -9.00
CA MET A 22 -13.92 4.75 -8.68
C MET A 22 -15.29 5.43 -8.58
N PRO A 23 -16.37 4.82 -9.13
CA PRO A 23 -17.71 5.35 -8.94
C PRO A 23 -18.06 5.49 -7.46
N GLU A 24 -18.49 6.67 -7.06
CA GLU A 24 -18.80 7.01 -5.65
C GLU A 24 -17.65 6.76 -4.68
N GLY A 25 -16.41 6.68 -5.19
CA GLY A 25 -15.20 6.37 -4.43
C GLY A 25 -14.06 7.34 -4.70
N GLU A 26 -12.86 6.90 -4.41
CA GLU A 26 -11.62 7.70 -4.53
C GLU A 26 -10.77 7.22 -5.71
N SER A 27 -9.98 8.13 -6.25
CA SER A 27 -8.82 7.80 -7.09
C SER A 27 -7.64 7.34 -6.23
N ILE A 28 -6.67 6.66 -6.84
CA ILE A 28 -5.41 6.29 -6.15
C ILE A 28 -4.69 7.53 -5.59
N LYS A 29 -4.76 8.66 -6.29
CA LYS A 29 -4.15 9.91 -5.86
C LYS A 29 -4.78 10.42 -4.55
N GLU A 30 -6.11 10.46 -4.47
CA GLU A 30 -6.82 10.88 -3.26
C GLU A 30 -6.55 9.93 -2.08
N VAL A 31 -6.54 8.61 -2.32
CA VAL A 31 -6.13 7.61 -1.32
C VAL A 31 -4.71 7.89 -0.83
N SER A 32 -3.79 8.18 -1.74
CA SER A 32 -2.41 8.50 -1.42
C SER A 32 -2.30 9.75 -0.55
N GLU A 33 -2.94 10.84 -0.94
CA GLU A 33 -2.87 12.13 -0.23
C GLU A 33 -3.31 11.99 1.23
N ARG A 34 -4.44 11.32 1.49
CA ARG A 34 -4.89 11.09 2.87
C ARG A 34 -4.03 10.11 3.64
N SER A 35 -3.46 9.12 2.96
CA SER A 35 -2.60 8.10 3.59
C SER A 35 -1.25 8.67 4.00
N VAL A 36 -0.65 9.50 3.15
CA VAL A 36 0.60 10.20 3.45
C VAL A 36 0.41 11.16 4.62
N LYS A 37 -0.69 11.92 4.64
CA LYS A 37 -1.00 12.81 5.76
C LYS A 37 -1.10 12.04 7.09
N ALA A 38 -1.82 10.93 7.11
CA ALA A 38 -1.91 10.08 8.30
C ALA A 38 -0.55 9.49 8.70
N TRP A 39 0.25 9.08 7.73
CA TRP A 39 1.61 8.60 7.94
C TRP A 39 2.51 9.65 8.59
N GLU A 40 2.49 10.88 8.09
CA GLU A 40 3.26 11.99 8.65
C GLU A 40 2.87 12.28 10.11
N GLU A 41 1.57 12.31 10.41
CA GLU A 41 1.06 12.49 11.78
C GLU A 41 1.56 11.38 12.72
N ILE A 42 1.55 10.13 12.26
CA ILE A 42 2.05 8.98 13.03
C ILE A 42 3.56 9.09 13.25
N CYS A 43 4.32 9.42 12.22
CA CYS A 43 5.77 9.60 12.32
C CYS A 43 6.15 10.70 13.33
N LEU A 44 5.41 11.81 13.32
CA LEU A 44 5.61 12.91 14.27
C LEU A 44 5.27 12.52 15.70
N ALA A 45 4.25 11.71 15.91
CA ALA A 45 3.80 11.27 17.23
C ALA A 45 4.72 10.19 17.83
N GLN A 46 5.45 9.44 17.00
CA GLN A 46 6.26 8.30 17.43
C GLN A 46 7.50 8.74 18.21
N LYS A 47 7.77 8.08 19.33
CA LYS A 47 8.97 8.27 20.15
C LYS A 47 10.06 7.26 19.78
N ASN A 48 11.29 7.49 20.26
CA ASN A 48 12.39 6.54 20.09
C ASN A 48 12.02 5.17 20.71
N LYS A 49 12.24 4.10 19.94
CA LYS A 49 11.95 2.70 20.32
C LYS A 49 10.48 2.34 20.41
N ASP A 50 9.56 3.23 19.99
CA ASP A 50 8.16 2.86 19.88
C ASP A 50 7.97 1.90 18.69
N LEU A 51 7.03 0.99 18.85
CA LEU A 51 6.50 0.15 17.76
C LEU A 51 5.05 0.57 17.49
N THR A 52 4.76 0.93 16.26
CA THR A 52 3.41 1.29 15.85
C THR A 52 2.90 0.26 14.83
N LEU A 53 1.72 -0.28 15.06
CA LEU A 53 1.05 -1.17 14.12
C LEU A 53 0.02 -0.38 13.32
N LEU A 54 0.19 -0.36 11.99
CA LEU A 54 -0.76 0.20 11.04
C LEU A 54 -1.55 -0.93 10.39
N VAL A 55 -2.85 -0.90 10.52
CA VAL A 55 -3.75 -1.86 9.86
C VAL A 55 -4.58 -1.13 8.82
N ALA A 56 -4.41 -1.49 7.56
CA ALA A 56 -5.11 -0.85 6.46
C ALA A 56 -5.41 -1.86 5.33
N HIS A 57 -6.01 -1.37 4.25
CA HIS A 57 -6.36 -2.16 3.07
C HIS A 57 -5.26 -2.14 2.01
N ASP A 58 -5.32 -3.07 1.07
CA ASP A 58 -4.32 -3.29 0.01
C ASP A 58 -3.94 -2.00 -0.72
N ALA A 59 -4.91 -1.26 -1.28
CA ALA A 59 -4.65 -0.03 -2.02
C ALA A 59 -3.99 1.05 -1.15
N VAL A 60 -4.42 1.20 0.12
CA VAL A 60 -3.83 2.16 1.07
C VAL A 60 -2.37 1.81 1.35
N ASN A 61 -2.10 0.54 1.65
CA ASN A 61 -0.74 0.07 1.92
C ASN A 61 0.17 0.25 0.69
N LYS A 62 -0.32 -0.11 -0.49
CA LYS A 62 0.45 0.04 -1.74
C LYS A 62 0.75 1.50 -2.06
N THR A 63 -0.23 2.41 -1.93
CA THR A 63 0.01 3.84 -2.18
C THR A 63 1.04 4.42 -1.21
N LEU A 64 1.00 4.02 0.06
CA LEU A 64 1.99 4.44 1.04
C LEU A 64 3.40 3.93 0.68
N ILE A 65 3.52 2.65 0.31
CA ILE A 65 4.80 2.06 -0.11
C ILE A 65 5.33 2.76 -1.37
N CYS A 66 4.47 3.02 -2.37
CA CYS A 66 4.86 3.76 -3.56
C CYS A 66 5.42 5.14 -3.21
N ASN A 67 4.76 5.88 -2.31
CA ASN A 67 5.26 7.18 -1.86
C ASN A 67 6.62 7.08 -1.17
N LEU A 68 6.79 6.12 -0.27
CA LEU A 68 8.04 5.93 0.46
C LEU A 68 9.22 5.56 -0.44
N LEU A 69 8.95 4.85 -1.54
CA LEU A 69 9.95 4.40 -2.50
C LEU A 69 10.08 5.30 -3.74
N GLY A 70 9.25 6.34 -3.87
CA GLY A 70 9.20 7.19 -5.07
C GLY A 70 8.76 6.44 -6.33
N ILE A 71 7.90 5.43 -6.18
CA ILE A 71 7.35 4.64 -7.29
C ILE A 71 6.11 5.34 -7.83
N ASP A 72 6.05 5.54 -9.15
CA ASP A 72 4.86 6.05 -9.82
C ASP A 72 3.67 5.08 -9.67
N PHE A 73 2.46 5.61 -9.51
CA PHE A 73 1.26 4.78 -9.30
C PHE A 73 0.88 3.92 -10.49
N SER A 74 1.33 4.24 -11.70
CA SER A 74 1.22 3.33 -12.86
C SER A 74 1.87 1.98 -12.62
N ASN A 75 2.83 1.91 -11.70
CA ASN A 75 3.57 0.71 -11.29
C ASN A 75 3.07 0.07 -9.98
N ILE A 76 1.94 0.52 -9.45
CA ILE A 76 1.42 0.07 -8.14
C ILE A 76 1.23 -1.46 -8.08
N TRP A 77 0.94 -2.10 -9.22
CA TRP A 77 0.76 -3.56 -9.31
C TRP A 77 2.06 -4.36 -9.24
N MET A 78 3.21 -3.71 -9.32
CA MET A 78 4.50 -4.36 -9.08
C MET A 78 4.71 -4.71 -7.61
N ILE A 79 3.91 -4.11 -6.71
CA ILE A 79 3.96 -4.36 -5.27
C ILE A 79 2.86 -5.33 -4.90
N LYS A 80 3.24 -6.52 -4.41
CA LYS A 80 2.27 -7.47 -3.85
C LYS A 80 2.03 -7.18 -2.38
N GLN A 81 0.76 -7.13 -1.98
CA GLN A 81 0.32 -7.12 -0.59
C GLN A 81 -0.70 -8.24 -0.40
N GLY A 82 -0.37 -9.23 0.39
CA GLY A 82 -1.29 -10.30 0.77
C GLY A 82 -2.19 -9.85 1.92
N ASN A 83 -3.41 -10.40 1.98
CA ASN A 83 -4.26 -10.23 3.16
C ASN A 83 -3.54 -10.78 4.40
N GLY A 84 -3.40 -9.97 5.44
CA GLY A 84 -2.60 -10.30 6.62
C GLY A 84 -1.09 -10.27 6.41
N GLY A 85 -0.60 -9.82 5.25
CA GLY A 85 0.82 -9.60 5.00
C GLY A 85 1.38 -8.48 5.88
N ILE A 86 2.59 -8.67 6.40
CA ILE A 86 3.28 -7.72 7.28
C ILE A 86 4.40 -7.03 6.49
N THR A 87 4.41 -5.70 6.51
CA THR A 87 5.50 -4.88 6.00
C THR A 87 6.15 -4.14 7.17
N VAL A 88 7.47 -4.15 7.24
CA VAL A 88 8.24 -3.51 8.31
C VAL A 88 8.95 -2.30 7.76
N ILE A 89 8.75 -1.16 8.40
CA ILE A 89 9.38 0.11 8.03
C ILE A 89 10.13 0.65 9.24
N ASP A 90 11.42 0.82 9.12
CA ASP A 90 12.26 1.47 10.10
C ASP A 90 12.25 2.98 9.89
N LEU A 91 11.86 3.71 10.92
CA LEU A 91 11.80 5.16 10.92
C LEU A 91 13.07 5.75 11.52
N PHE A 92 13.68 6.69 10.83
CA PHE A 92 14.81 7.45 11.32
C PHE A 92 14.38 8.89 11.61
N LYS A 93 14.70 9.38 12.82
CA LYS A 93 14.46 10.79 13.20
C LYS A 93 15.54 11.73 12.68
N ASP A 94 16.57 11.20 12.07
CA ASP A 94 17.64 11.95 11.45
C ASP A 94 17.16 12.44 10.07
N PRO A 95 17.03 13.76 9.82
CA PRO A 95 16.59 14.29 8.54
C PRO A 95 17.48 13.93 7.35
N GLN A 96 18.70 13.42 7.63
CA GLN A 96 19.64 12.98 6.59
C GLN A 96 19.48 11.49 6.26
N LYS A 97 18.56 10.79 6.93
CA LYS A 97 18.31 9.36 6.69
C LYS A 97 16.90 9.14 6.20
N ASP A 98 16.79 8.43 5.11
CA ASP A 98 15.51 7.96 4.59
C ASP A 98 14.96 6.83 5.47
N ASN A 99 13.63 6.71 5.51
CA ASN A 99 12.99 5.55 6.10
C ASN A 99 13.31 4.30 5.28
N VAL A 100 13.48 3.16 5.93
CA VAL A 100 13.87 1.91 5.28
C VAL A 100 12.75 0.89 5.37
N ILE A 101 12.33 0.35 4.24
CA ILE A 101 11.46 -0.84 4.21
C ILE A 101 12.34 -2.07 4.42
N SER A 102 12.39 -2.55 5.66
CA SER A 102 13.22 -3.69 6.06
C SER A 102 12.65 -5.03 5.65
N ALA A 103 11.33 -5.11 5.48
CA ALA A 103 10.64 -6.28 4.97
C ALA A 103 9.33 -5.87 4.29
N LEU A 104 8.99 -6.57 3.21
CA LEU A 104 7.80 -6.30 2.42
C LEU A 104 6.97 -7.58 2.30
N ASN A 105 5.67 -7.48 2.65
CA ASN A 105 4.70 -8.55 2.46
C ASN A 105 5.12 -9.90 3.05
N ILE A 106 5.54 -9.93 4.32
CA ILE A 106 5.82 -11.18 5.03
C ILE A 106 4.50 -11.93 5.23
N THR A 107 4.41 -13.13 4.71
CA THR A 107 3.20 -13.99 4.76
C THR A 107 3.48 -15.38 5.33
N THR A 108 4.69 -15.65 5.81
CA THR A 108 5.12 -16.98 6.31
C THR A 108 4.30 -17.48 7.49
N HIS A 109 3.70 -16.58 8.26
CA HIS A 109 2.77 -16.91 9.36
C HIS A 109 1.38 -17.37 8.88
N LEU A 110 1.06 -17.18 7.59
CA LEU A 110 -0.21 -17.57 6.97
C LEU A 110 -0.12 -18.87 6.18
N GLY A 111 1.10 -19.40 5.96
CA GLY A 111 1.35 -20.59 5.15
C GLY A 111 2.69 -20.49 4.42
N GLY A 112 2.87 -21.26 3.35
CA GLY A 112 4.08 -21.19 2.51
C GLY A 112 4.15 -19.88 1.71
N ILE A 113 5.36 -19.45 1.35
CA ILE A 113 5.61 -18.21 0.56
C ILE A 113 4.82 -18.23 -0.76
N LEU A 114 4.56 -19.38 -1.32
CA LEU A 114 3.81 -19.56 -2.57
C LEU A 114 2.34 -19.93 -2.35
N ASP A 115 1.85 -19.90 -1.11
CA ASP A 115 0.47 -20.26 -0.79
C ASP A 115 -0.51 -19.22 -1.37
N SER A 116 -1.58 -19.70 -1.99
CA SER A 116 -2.65 -18.89 -2.54
C SER A 116 -3.44 -18.14 -1.46
N THR A 117 -3.40 -18.59 -0.21
CA THR A 117 -4.03 -17.89 0.93
C THR A 117 -3.42 -16.53 1.22
N ALA A 118 -2.17 -16.32 0.82
CA ALA A 118 -1.49 -15.04 0.92
C ALA A 118 -1.73 -14.11 -0.29
N SER A 119 -2.65 -14.46 -1.18
CA SER A 119 -2.99 -13.61 -2.32
C SER A 119 -3.79 -12.39 -1.86
N GLY A 120 -3.44 -11.21 -2.36
CA GLY A 120 -4.25 -10.01 -2.19
C GLY A 120 -5.60 -10.09 -2.93
N ALA A 121 -6.44 -9.10 -2.75
CA ALA A 121 -7.80 -9.05 -3.29
C ALA A 121 -7.89 -8.92 -4.84
N LEU A 122 -6.78 -8.90 -5.55
CA LEU A 122 -6.71 -8.79 -7.02
C LEU A 122 -5.74 -9.80 -7.60
#